data_360ca8049d926e4c37ebc7afe6d269c3
#
_entry.id   360ca8049d926e4c37ebc7afe6d269c3
#
_cell.length_a   1.000
_cell.length_b   1.000
_cell.length_c   1.000
_cell.angle_alpha   90.00
_cell.angle_beta   90.00
_cell.angle_gamma   90.00
#
_symmetry.space_group_name_H-M   'P 1'
#
loop_
_entity.id
_entity.type
_entity.pdbx_description
1 polymer ?
#
loop_
_entity_poly.entity_id
_entity_poly.type
_entity_poly.pdbx_seq_one_letter_code
_entity_poly.pdbx_strand_id
1 'polypeptide(L)'
;MYQFFKQYSLILILLFNYAYSENQNQIKLFIFNDISYLSLEEFCISQNYKHTYYPNKNKMDFFINGNHVTLSNNSSFVKVNEQIYHMITNAQLIDNIFFVPLNSFSHLYKQFKTDNFIVNYSAQIITIEPNIQPDIINIPEEIQVDTELLNTIKNEDNWKITTVIIDPGHGGKDPGAIGYRNIKEKNIVLDISKELGNFLKKEMPELNIIYTREDDTFLGLKNRTDLANKNQGHMFLSVHANASTAKTARGFEIFVLQPNSVDDAIDVAVRENASIIFEDNPEQYEQNQMFASISEKAYLQESEKLAVSINTAVKQELPRTRMRGVKQAGFYVLVGAAMPKVLIEAGFLTNKS
;
A
#
# COMPACT_ATOMS: atom_id res chain seq x y z
N MET A 1 16.89 41.26 -3.43
CA MET A 1 15.98 40.50 -4.35
C MET A 1 15.24 39.34 -3.66
N TYR A 2 15.79 38.70 -2.64
CA TYR A 2 15.15 37.58 -1.90
C TYR A 2 14.01 38.01 -0.94
N GLN A 3 13.98 39.25 -0.46
CA GLN A 3 12.90 39.76 0.41
C GLN A 3 11.64 40.20 -0.36
N PHE A 4 11.77 40.52 -1.65
CA PHE A 4 10.60 40.92 -2.46
C PHE A 4 9.70 39.76 -2.86
N PHE A 5 10.25 38.55 -3.02
CA PHE A 5 9.45 37.35 -3.37
C PHE A 5 8.61 36.80 -2.20
N LYS A 6 9.03 37.03 -0.95
CA LYS A 6 8.27 36.58 0.24
C LYS A 6 6.99 37.38 0.46
N GLN A 7 6.95 38.64 0.03
CA GLN A 7 5.80 39.52 0.25
C GLN A 7 4.69 39.32 -0.81
N TYR A 8 5.04 38.90 -2.03
CA TYR A 8 4.06 38.62 -3.09
C TYR A 8 3.42 37.24 -2.98
N SER A 9 4.10 36.25 -2.43
CA SER A 9 3.49 34.94 -2.16
C SER A 9 2.46 35.00 -1.03
N LEU A 10 2.65 35.86 -0.03
CA LEU A 10 1.69 36.06 1.06
C LEU A 10 0.41 36.79 0.59
N ILE A 11 0.52 37.74 -0.32
CA ILE A 11 -0.61 38.49 -0.88
C ILE A 11 -1.43 37.62 -1.85
N LEU A 12 -0.78 36.74 -2.63
CA LEU A 12 -1.49 35.79 -3.49
C LEU A 12 -2.28 34.72 -2.68
N ILE A 13 -1.74 34.31 -1.53
CA ILE A 13 -2.42 33.37 -0.62
C ILE A 13 -3.65 34.05 0.02
N LEU A 14 -3.60 35.34 0.34
CA LEU A 14 -4.72 36.07 0.94
C LEU A 14 -5.85 36.40 -0.07
N LEU A 15 -5.54 36.59 -1.35
CA LEU A 15 -6.55 36.86 -2.38
C LEU A 15 -7.26 35.58 -2.87
N PHE A 16 -6.65 34.40 -2.72
CA PHE A 16 -7.32 33.11 -3.01
C PHE A 16 -8.27 32.66 -1.90
N ASN A 17 -8.14 33.18 -0.67
CA ASN A 17 -9.04 32.84 0.44
C ASN A 17 -10.45 33.45 0.33
N TYR A 18 -10.71 34.38 -0.59
CA TYR A 18 -12.02 35.02 -0.73
C TYR A 18 -12.97 34.37 -1.74
N ALA A 19 -12.49 33.42 -2.54
CA ALA A 19 -13.28 32.76 -3.59
C ALA A 19 -13.73 31.33 -3.24
N TYR A 20 -13.44 30.81 -2.04
CA TYR A 20 -13.67 29.40 -1.68
C TYR A 20 -14.81 29.21 -0.65
N SER A 21 -15.86 30.00 -0.75
CA SER A 21 -16.98 29.97 0.22
C SER A 21 -18.21 29.14 -0.21
N GLU A 22 -18.14 28.37 -1.31
CA GLU A 22 -19.37 27.75 -1.83
C GLU A 22 -19.54 26.23 -1.58
N ASN A 23 -18.52 25.51 -1.07
CA ASN A 23 -18.69 24.09 -0.76
C ASN A 23 -18.09 23.74 0.61
N GLN A 24 -18.93 23.67 1.63
CA GLN A 24 -18.53 23.41 3.02
C GLN A 24 -17.77 22.07 3.21
N ASN A 25 -17.81 21.15 2.24
CA ASN A 25 -17.19 19.83 2.32
C ASN A 25 -15.87 19.72 1.55
N GLN A 26 -15.33 20.83 1.05
CA GLN A 26 -14.06 20.83 0.33
C GLN A 26 -12.95 21.46 1.17
N ILE A 27 -11.81 20.78 1.25
CA ILE A 27 -10.60 21.25 1.90
C ILE A 27 -9.41 21.13 0.98
N LYS A 28 -8.38 21.91 1.24
CA LYS A 28 -7.19 21.93 0.38
C LYS A 28 -6.29 20.71 0.62
N LEU A 29 -5.79 20.11 -0.47
CA LEU A 29 -4.75 19.11 -0.45
C LEU A 29 -3.38 19.78 -0.46
N PHE A 30 -2.50 19.36 0.44
CA PHE A 30 -1.11 19.77 0.49
C PHE A 30 -0.20 18.57 0.23
N ILE A 31 0.92 18.79 -0.47
CA ILE A 31 1.89 17.75 -0.75
C ILE A 31 3.26 18.21 -0.26
N PHE A 32 3.83 17.47 0.70
CA PHE A 32 5.18 17.71 1.24
C PHE A 32 5.98 16.41 1.13
N ASN A 33 7.13 16.45 0.46
CA ASN A 33 7.98 15.28 0.23
C ASN A 33 7.18 14.07 -0.30
N ASP A 34 6.35 14.31 -1.32
CA ASP A 34 5.50 13.32 -1.98
C ASP A 34 4.41 12.66 -1.11
N ILE A 35 4.23 13.18 0.10
CA ILE A 35 3.16 12.74 1.00
C ILE A 35 2.02 13.75 0.97
N SER A 36 0.81 13.25 0.79
CA SER A 36 -0.42 14.03 0.82
C SER A 36 -0.85 14.35 2.25
N TYR A 37 -1.10 15.61 2.52
CA TYR A 37 -1.55 16.12 3.81
C TYR A 37 -2.84 16.93 3.67
N LEU A 38 -3.59 17.00 4.73
CA LEU A 38 -4.68 17.96 4.90
C LEU A 38 -4.41 18.87 6.12
N SER A 39 -4.90 20.10 6.06
CA SER A 39 -4.92 20.97 7.23
C SER A 39 -5.97 20.46 8.22
N LEU A 40 -5.54 20.11 9.43
CA LEU A 40 -6.44 19.61 10.46
C LEU A 40 -7.45 20.68 10.92
N GLU A 41 -7.06 21.94 10.89
CA GLU A 41 -7.95 23.06 11.21
C GLU A 41 -9.04 23.21 10.13
N GLU A 42 -8.67 23.24 8.83
CA GLU A 42 -9.63 23.28 7.73
C GLU A 42 -10.59 22.08 7.78
N PHE A 43 -10.07 20.90 8.08
CA PHE A 43 -10.88 19.71 8.25
C PHE A 43 -11.88 19.85 9.40
N CYS A 44 -11.44 20.31 10.57
CA CYS A 44 -12.35 20.51 11.69
C CYS A 44 -13.43 21.56 11.39
N ILE A 45 -13.07 22.64 10.71
CA ILE A 45 -14.01 23.68 10.29
C ILE A 45 -15.03 23.10 9.29
N SER A 46 -14.57 22.41 8.26
CA SER A 46 -15.44 21.84 7.22
C SER A 46 -16.46 20.84 7.77
N GLN A 47 -16.06 20.09 8.79
CA GLN A 47 -16.90 19.07 9.44
C GLN A 47 -17.63 19.59 10.70
N ASN A 48 -17.49 20.88 11.00
CA ASN A 48 -18.08 21.52 12.21
C ASN A 48 -17.64 20.84 13.52
N TYR A 49 -16.36 20.43 13.61
CA TYR A 49 -15.79 19.85 14.82
C TYR A 49 -15.17 20.91 15.71
N LYS A 50 -15.44 20.82 17.01
CA LYS A 50 -14.72 21.63 18.00
C LYS A 50 -13.27 21.22 18.06
N HIS A 51 -12.37 22.19 17.95
CA HIS A 51 -10.92 21.96 18.02
C HIS A 51 -10.23 23.05 18.83
N THR A 52 -9.05 22.72 19.36
CA THR A 52 -8.23 23.65 20.14
C THR A 52 -6.76 23.35 19.90
N TYR A 53 -6.01 24.34 19.43
CA TYR A 53 -4.56 24.25 19.33
C TYR A 53 -3.90 24.79 20.60
N TYR A 54 -2.89 24.07 21.11
CA TYR A 54 -2.11 24.42 22.30
C TYR A 54 -0.65 24.70 21.89
N PRO A 55 -0.28 25.97 21.61
CA PRO A 55 1.04 26.31 21.11
C PRO A 55 2.18 25.86 22.02
N ASN A 56 2.02 26.04 23.34
CA ASN A 56 3.05 25.69 24.33
C ASN A 56 3.32 24.17 24.45
N LYS A 57 2.42 23.36 23.92
CA LYS A 57 2.52 21.88 23.94
C LYS A 57 2.69 21.28 22.55
N ASN A 58 2.69 22.13 21.51
CA ASN A 58 2.72 21.71 20.11
C ASN A 58 1.72 20.58 19.81
N LYS A 59 0.49 20.70 20.32
CA LYS A 59 -0.58 19.71 20.14
C LYS A 59 -1.89 20.34 19.77
N MET A 60 -2.73 19.57 19.13
CA MET A 60 -4.10 19.93 18.78
C MET A 60 -5.07 18.88 19.28
N ASP A 61 -6.12 19.32 19.95
CA ASP A 61 -7.24 18.50 20.41
C ASP A 61 -8.47 18.83 19.58
N PHE A 62 -9.27 17.81 19.23
CA PHE A 62 -10.55 17.97 18.57
C PHE A 62 -11.50 16.81 18.89
N PHE A 63 -12.76 16.90 18.50
CA PHE A 63 -13.78 15.92 18.83
C PHE A 63 -14.46 15.40 17.57
N ILE A 64 -14.49 14.06 17.40
CA ILE A 64 -15.22 13.36 16.34
C ILE A 64 -16.28 12.48 16.98
N ASN A 65 -17.54 12.73 16.72
CA ASN A 65 -18.66 11.94 17.26
C ASN A 65 -18.52 11.62 18.77
N GLY A 66 -18.16 12.64 19.56
CA GLY A 66 -17.96 12.48 21.01
C GLY A 66 -16.63 11.89 21.43
N ASN A 67 -15.80 11.42 20.51
CA ASN A 67 -14.46 10.96 20.84
C ASN A 67 -13.46 12.11 20.87
N HIS A 68 -12.70 12.22 21.95
CA HIS A 68 -11.63 13.20 22.11
C HIS A 68 -10.37 12.72 21.41
N VAL A 69 -9.90 13.47 20.41
CA VAL A 69 -8.71 13.16 19.61
C VAL A 69 -7.61 14.15 19.90
N THR A 70 -6.42 13.68 20.21
CA THR A 70 -5.22 14.49 20.44
C THR A 70 -4.13 14.12 19.45
N LEU A 71 -3.58 15.11 18.76
CA LEU A 71 -2.37 14.97 17.92
C LEU A 71 -1.26 15.87 18.45
N SER A 72 -0.03 15.44 18.29
CA SER A 72 1.17 16.22 18.63
C SER A 72 2.05 16.44 17.39
N ASN A 73 2.71 17.58 17.34
CA ASN A 73 3.65 17.91 16.27
C ASN A 73 4.77 16.87 16.21
N ASN A 74 5.16 16.52 15.02
CA ASN A 74 6.22 15.54 14.72
C ASN A 74 5.99 14.17 15.36
N SER A 75 4.73 13.79 15.54
CA SER A 75 4.30 12.51 16.10
C SER A 75 3.43 11.76 15.11
N SER A 76 3.69 10.46 14.98
CA SER A 76 2.82 9.52 14.27
C SER A 76 1.75 8.91 15.19
N PHE A 77 1.75 9.23 16.49
CA PHE A 77 0.77 8.71 17.43
C PHE A 77 -0.38 9.69 17.60
N VAL A 78 -1.60 9.15 17.57
CA VAL A 78 -2.86 9.85 17.81
C VAL A 78 -3.51 9.23 19.03
N LYS A 79 -3.79 10.04 20.05
CA LYS A 79 -4.58 9.59 21.18
C LYS A 79 -6.06 9.84 20.88
N VAL A 80 -6.89 8.80 20.99
CA VAL A 80 -8.35 8.90 20.91
C VAL A 80 -8.93 8.37 22.22
N ASN A 81 -9.50 9.25 23.00
CA ASN A 81 -9.85 8.96 24.40
C ASN A 81 -8.64 8.41 25.17
N GLU A 82 -8.72 7.16 25.66
CA GLU A 82 -7.62 6.50 26.36
C GLU A 82 -6.81 5.55 25.45
N GLN A 83 -7.16 5.41 24.18
CA GLN A 83 -6.48 4.54 23.23
C GLN A 83 -5.46 5.31 22.38
N ILE A 84 -4.36 4.67 22.04
CA ILE A 84 -3.33 5.24 21.16
C ILE A 84 -3.37 4.51 19.84
N TYR A 85 -3.49 5.28 18.76
CA TYR A 85 -3.45 4.82 17.38
C TYR A 85 -2.16 5.30 16.73
N HIS A 86 -1.63 4.51 15.82
CA HIS A 86 -0.41 4.84 15.08
C HIS A 86 -0.76 5.23 13.65
N MET A 87 -0.42 6.46 13.27
CA MET A 87 -0.34 6.91 11.89
C MET A 87 1.05 6.54 11.35
N ILE A 88 1.13 6.18 10.08
CA ILE A 88 2.39 5.76 9.46
C ILE A 88 3.37 6.93 9.34
N THR A 89 2.82 8.13 9.13
CA THR A 89 3.59 9.36 8.94
C THR A 89 3.24 10.37 10.03
N ASN A 90 4.22 11.18 10.41
CA ASN A 90 4.05 12.17 11.47
C ASN A 90 3.08 13.29 11.07
N ALA A 91 2.26 13.74 12.03
CA ALA A 91 1.63 15.04 11.95
C ALA A 91 2.69 16.14 12.01
N GLN A 92 2.51 17.22 11.26
CA GLN A 92 3.47 18.31 11.15
C GLN A 92 2.83 19.66 11.50
N LEU A 93 3.59 20.52 12.15
CA LEU A 93 3.22 21.90 12.39
C LEU A 93 4.10 22.79 11.52
N ILE A 94 3.51 23.44 10.52
CA ILE A 94 4.19 24.33 9.58
C ILE A 94 3.45 25.68 9.62
N ASP A 95 4.16 26.77 9.90
CA ASP A 95 3.59 28.12 9.99
C ASP A 95 2.36 28.22 10.90
N ASN A 96 2.37 27.52 12.04
CA ASN A 96 1.26 27.40 13.00
C ASN A 96 0.02 26.66 12.48
N ILE A 97 0.08 25.99 11.36
CA ILE A 97 -0.97 25.14 10.81
C ILE A 97 -0.60 23.68 11.06
N PHE A 98 -1.55 22.92 11.63
CA PHE A 98 -1.38 21.50 11.87
C PHE A 98 -1.77 20.69 10.63
N PHE A 99 -0.82 19.94 10.06
CA PHE A 99 -1.04 19.07 8.93
C PHE A 99 -1.03 17.62 9.37
N VAL A 100 -1.97 16.83 8.87
CA VAL A 100 -2.02 15.39 9.09
C VAL A 100 -1.91 14.63 7.78
N PRO A 101 -1.17 13.51 7.73
CA PRO A 101 -1.05 12.71 6.53
C PRO A 101 -2.41 12.14 6.15
N LEU A 102 -2.87 12.48 4.95
CA LEU A 102 -4.23 12.23 4.47
C LEU A 102 -4.63 10.76 4.57
N ASN A 103 -3.79 9.85 4.08
CA ASN A 103 -4.11 8.42 4.04
C ASN A 103 -4.30 7.83 5.43
N SER A 104 -3.32 8.04 6.32
CA SER A 104 -3.38 7.51 7.69
C SER A 104 -4.54 8.12 8.48
N PHE A 105 -4.74 9.43 8.31
CA PHE A 105 -5.82 10.14 8.99
C PHE A 105 -7.20 9.72 8.49
N SER A 106 -7.39 9.57 7.19
CA SER A 106 -8.67 9.12 6.62
C SER A 106 -9.01 7.70 7.07
N HIS A 107 -8.01 6.82 7.20
CA HIS A 107 -8.20 5.46 7.72
C HIS A 107 -8.60 5.46 9.20
N LEU A 108 -7.93 6.27 10.02
CA LEU A 108 -8.30 6.46 11.42
C LEU A 108 -9.72 7.04 11.56
N TYR A 109 -10.03 8.05 10.77
CA TYR A 109 -11.34 8.72 10.78
C TYR A 109 -12.49 7.77 10.46
N LYS A 110 -12.30 6.85 9.51
CA LYS A 110 -13.31 5.83 9.15
C LYS A 110 -13.70 4.89 10.29
N GLN A 111 -12.90 4.79 11.34
CA GLN A 111 -13.27 4.02 12.55
C GLN A 111 -14.35 4.73 13.39
N PHE A 112 -14.52 6.05 13.20
CA PHE A 112 -15.47 6.86 13.97
C PHE A 112 -16.61 7.42 13.13
N LYS A 113 -16.41 7.51 11.81
CA LYS A 113 -17.38 8.01 10.85
C LYS A 113 -17.10 7.42 9.46
N THR A 114 -18.15 7.06 8.75
CA THR A 114 -18.04 6.34 7.48
C THR A 114 -17.86 7.22 6.25
N ASP A 115 -17.63 8.53 6.41
CA ASP A 115 -17.49 9.46 5.29
C ASP A 115 -16.34 9.07 4.35
N ASN A 116 -16.51 9.38 3.07
CA ASN A 116 -15.52 9.14 2.04
C ASN A 116 -14.68 10.41 1.81
N PHE A 117 -13.37 10.21 1.67
CA PHE A 117 -12.42 11.24 1.23
C PHE A 117 -12.18 11.05 -0.26
N ILE A 118 -12.70 11.98 -1.08
CA ILE A 118 -12.49 11.99 -2.53
C ILE A 118 -11.39 13.00 -2.84
N VAL A 119 -10.30 12.54 -3.42
CA VAL A 119 -9.11 13.38 -3.67
C VAL A 119 -9.02 13.74 -5.15
N ASN A 120 -9.03 15.03 -5.44
CA ASN A 120 -8.72 15.56 -6.75
C ASN A 120 -7.31 16.16 -6.75
N TYR A 121 -6.34 15.40 -7.20
CA TYR A 121 -4.93 15.82 -7.21
C TYR A 121 -4.66 16.99 -8.18
N SER A 122 -5.35 17.04 -9.32
CA SER A 122 -5.18 18.13 -10.29
C SER A 122 -5.68 19.47 -9.77
N ALA A 123 -6.78 19.46 -9.03
CA ALA A 123 -7.34 20.65 -8.39
C ALA A 123 -6.73 20.91 -7.00
N GLN A 124 -5.96 19.97 -6.45
CA GLN A 124 -5.46 19.98 -5.06
C GLN A 124 -6.58 20.15 -4.02
N ILE A 125 -7.66 19.40 -4.17
CA ILE A 125 -8.85 19.45 -3.31
C ILE A 125 -9.17 18.07 -2.79
N ILE A 126 -9.60 18.02 -1.53
CA ILE A 126 -10.19 16.86 -0.88
C ILE A 126 -11.67 17.19 -0.63
N THR A 127 -12.57 16.36 -1.16
CA THR A 127 -14.02 16.45 -0.86
C THR A 127 -14.37 15.36 0.14
N ILE A 128 -15.08 15.73 1.21
CA ILE A 128 -15.53 14.80 2.25
C ILE A 128 -17.03 14.62 2.07
N GLU A 129 -17.45 13.42 1.68
CA GLU A 129 -18.83 13.09 1.42
C GLU A 129 -19.35 12.06 2.43
N PRO A 130 -20.55 12.25 2.99
CA PRO A 130 -21.20 11.24 3.80
C PRO A 130 -21.30 9.94 2.98
N ASN A 131 -20.91 8.83 3.57
CA ASN A 131 -21.21 7.53 2.98
C ASN A 131 -22.70 7.25 3.19
N ILE A 132 -23.52 7.81 2.32
CA ILE A 132 -24.93 7.50 2.26
C ILE A 132 -24.98 6.06 1.73
N GLN A 133 -25.12 5.08 2.62
CA GLN A 133 -25.69 3.81 2.17
C GLN A 133 -27.03 4.17 1.55
N PRO A 134 -27.29 3.83 0.29
CA PRO A 134 -28.60 4.07 -0.26
C PRO A 134 -29.59 3.36 0.68
N ASP A 135 -30.44 4.16 1.36
CA ASP A 135 -31.64 3.61 1.95
C ASP A 135 -32.25 2.70 0.89
N ILE A 136 -32.67 1.51 1.30
CA ILE A 136 -33.37 0.59 0.43
C ILE A 136 -34.54 1.39 -0.17
N ILE A 137 -34.27 2.01 -1.32
CA ILE A 137 -35.33 2.64 -2.10
C ILE A 137 -36.20 1.44 -2.47
N ASN A 138 -37.42 1.42 -1.93
CA ASN A 138 -38.48 0.56 -2.44
C ASN A 138 -38.65 0.92 -3.92
N ILE A 139 -37.93 0.23 -4.77
CA ILE A 139 -38.05 0.33 -6.22
C ILE A 139 -39.42 -0.22 -6.53
N PRO A 140 -40.30 0.55 -7.20
CA PRO A 140 -41.57 0.02 -7.67
C PRO A 140 -41.31 -1.23 -8.52
N GLU A 141 -42.12 -2.23 -8.40
CA GLU A 141 -42.03 -3.61 -8.89
C GLU A 141 -42.06 -3.74 -10.43
N GLU A 142 -41.66 -2.74 -11.20
CA GLU A 142 -41.65 -2.76 -12.66
C GLU A 142 -40.40 -2.13 -13.30
N ILE A 143 -39.21 -2.55 -12.85
CA ILE A 143 -38.03 -2.52 -13.72
C ILE A 143 -37.70 -3.96 -14.03
N GLN A 144 -38.02 -4.41 -15.26
CA GLN A 144 -37.51 -5.65 -15.81
C GLN A 144 -35.98 -5.51 -15.87
N VAL A 145 -35.31 -5.85 -14.78
CA VAL A 145 -33.86 -5.98 -14.74
C VAL A 145 -33.54 -7.17 -15.63
N ASP A 146 -32.72 -6.93 -16.62
CA ASP A 146 -32.22 -7.97 -17.52
C ASP A 146 -31.59 -9.08 -16.65
N THR A 147 -32.33 -10.18 -16.51
CA THR A 147 -31.93 -11.33 -15.70
C THR A 147 -30.68 -12.02 -16.27
N GLU A 148 -30.33 -11.82 -17.54
CA GLU A 148 -29.06 -12.26 -18.12
C GLU A 148 -27.89 -11.45 -17.55
N LEU A 149 -28.03 -10.12 -17.40
CA LEU A 149 -26.99 -9.27 -16.81
C LEU A 149 -26.76 -9.58 -15.34
N LEU A 150 -27.84 -9.80 -14.55
CA LEU A 150 -27.76 -10.23 -13.15
C LEU A 150 -27.16 -11.64 -12.99
N ASN A 151 -27.44 -12.53 -13.92
CA ASN A 151 -26.85 -13.87 -13.92
C ASN A 151 -25.37 -13.82 -14.33
N THR A 152 -24.96 -12.83 -15.16
CA THR A 152 -23.55 -12.59 -15.50
C THR A 152 -22.79 -12.01 -14.29
N ILE A 153 -23.45 -11.18 -13.46
CA ILE A 153 -22.86 -10.60 -12.23
C ILE A 153 -22.87 -11.60 -11.06
N LYS A 154 -23.88 -12.48 -10.98
CA LYS A 154 -23.99 -13.53 -9.96
C LYS A 154 -23.12 -14.76 -10.21
N ASN A 155 -22.49 -14.87 -11.37
CA ASN A 155 -21.52 -15.93 -11.65
C ASN A 155 -20.15 -15.61 -10.99
N GLU A 156 -20.13 -15.17 -9.73
CA GLU A 156 -18.93 -15.17 -8.89
C GLU A 156 -18.32 -16.58 -8.71
N ASP A 157 -19.08 -17.63 -9.01
CA ASP A 157 -18.64 -19.04 -8.91
C ASP A 157 -17.74 -19.52 -10.07
N ASN A 158 -17.44 -18.68 -11.07
CA ASN A 158 -16.65 -19.09 -12.24
C ASN A 158 -15.33 -18.35 -12.42
N TRP A 159 -14.81 -17.68 -11.40
CA TRP A 159 -13.46 -17.12 -11.48
C TRP A 159 -12.42 -18.23 -11.27
N LYS A 160 -12.23 -19.02 -12.31
CA LYS A 160 -11.26 -20.11 -12.29
C LYS A 160 -9.86 -19.57 -12.48
N ILE A 161 -9.00 -19.75 -11.47
CA ILE A 161 -7.58 -19.47 -11.61
C ILE A 161 -7.00 -20.45 -12.61
N THR A 162 -6.51 -19.95 -13.74
CA THR A 162 -5.93 -20.76 -14.81
C THR A 162 -4.46 -20.46 -15.07
N THR A 163 -3.98 -19.27 -14.71
CA THR A 163 -2.59 -18.85 -14.92
C THR A 163 -1.99 -18.28 -13.65
N VAL A 164 -0.88 -18.86 -13.20
CA VAL A 164 -0.11 -18.40 -12.04
C VAL A 164 1.26 -17.94 -12.53
N ILE A 165 1.61 -16.72 -12.18
CA ILE A 165 2.94 -16.15 -12.45
C ILE A 165 3.79 -16.37 -11.20
N ILE A 166 4.90 -17.07 -11.35
CA ILE A 166 5.92 -17.23 -10.32
C ILE A 166 7.10 -16.35 -10.69
N ASP A 167 7.47 -15.47 -9.80
CA ASP A 167 8.54 -14.49 -10.00
C ASP A 167 9.71 -14.83 -9.07
N PRO A 168 10.72 -15.56 -9.53
CA PRO A 168 11.96 -15.74 -8.77
C PRO A 168 12.68 -14.39 -8.68
N GLY A 169 12.81 -13.82 -7.48
CA GLY A 169 13.49 -12.54 -7.29
C GLY A 169 14.90 -12.49 -7.81
N HIS A 170 15.44 -11.29 -8.09
CA HIS A 170 16.82 -11.09 -8.53
C HIS A 170 17.19 -11.81 -9.84
N GLY A 171 18.49 -12.14 -10.03
CA GLY A 171 18.99 -12.88 -11.19
C GLY A 171 20.10 -12.14 -11.95
N GLY A 172 20.95 -12.90 -12.68
CA GLY A 172 22.05 -12.36 -13.46
C GLY A 172 23.02 -11.49 -12.65
N LYS A 173 23.10 -10.20 -13.01
CA LYS A 173 23.94 -9.19 -12.34
C LYS A 173 23.46 -8.80 -10.93
N ASP A 174 22.21 -9.06 -10.60
CA ASP A 174 21.65 -8.84 -9.27
C ASP A 174 21.72 -10.13 -8.43
N PRO A 175 22.61 -10.24 -7.44
CA PRO A 175 22.74 -11.45 -6.62
C PRO A 175 21.63 -11.57 -5.55
N GLY A 176 20.89 -10.49 -5.26
CA GLY A 176 20.07 -10.37 -4.06
C GLY A 176 20.93 -10.37 -2.79
N ALA A 177 20.36 -10.75 -1.67
CA ALA A 177 21.08 -10.88 -0.41
C ALA A 177 22.16 -11.97 -0.47
N ILE A 178 23.26 -11.70 0.25
CA ILE A 178 24.36 -12.67 0.43
C ILE A 178 24.23 -13.29 1.82
N GLY A 179 23.89 -14.56 1.84
CA GLY A 179 23.66 -15.32 3.04
C GLY A 179 24.89 -15.97 3.66
N TYR A 180 24.62 -16.90 4.59
CA TYR A 180 25.67 -17.70 5.22
C TYR A 180 26.44 -18.52 4.17
N ARG A 181 27.76 -18.60 4.30
CA ARG A 181 28.69 -19.27 3.32
C ARG A 181 28.61 -18.70 1.91
N ASN A 182 28.31 -17.41 1.78
CA ASN A 182 28.26 -16.72 0.48
C ASN A 182 27.15 -17.26 -0.47
N ILE A 183 26.08 -17.84 0.10
CA ILE A 183 24.91 -18.26 -0.67
C ILE A 183 24.23 -17.01 -1.20
N LYS A 184 23.96 -16.97 -2.50
CA LYS A 184 23.27 -15.87 -3.17
C LYS A 184 21.77 -16.13 -3.20
N GLU A 185 20.98 -15.12 -2.87
CA GLU A 185 19.52 -15.21 -2.87
C GLU A 185 18.97 -15.68 -4.21
N LYS A 186 19.42 -15.07 -5.32
CA LYS A 186 18.96 -15.38 -6.67
C LYS A 186 18.94 -16.89 -7.02
N ASN A 187 19.87 -17.66 -6.46
CA ASN A 187 19.94 -19.10 -6.72
C ASN A 187 18.87 -19.85 -5.91
N ILE A 188 18.77 -19.53 -4.61
CA ILE A 188 17.82 -20.19 -3.71
C ILE A 188 16.38 -19.92 -4.12
N VAL A 189 16.05 -18.67 -4.46
CA VAL A 189 14.69 -18.32 -4.86
C VAL A 189 14.32 -18.92 -6.21
N LEU A 190 15.28 -19.11 -7.12
CA LEU A 190 15.04 -19.83 -8.36
C LEU A 190 14.72 -21.30 -8.12
N ASP A 191 15.47 -21.96 -7.23
CA ASP A 191 15.22 -23.36 -6.87
C ASP A 191 13.86 -23.53 -6.20
N ILE A 192 13.54 -22.69 -5.20
CA ILE A 192 12.23 -22.70 -4.52
C ILE A 192 11.10 -22.48 -5.51
N SER A 193 11.25 -21.53 -6.43
CA SER A 193 10.23 -21.19 -7.43
C SER A 193 9.97 -22.34 -8.39
N LYS A 194 11.03 -23.04 -8.82
CA LYS A 194 10.91 -24.22 -9.70
C LYS A 194 10.21 -25.37 -8.99
N GLU A 195 10.58 -25.64 -7.74
CA GLU A 195 9.91 -26.68 -6.95
C GLU A 195 8.43 -26.33 -6.71
N LEU A 196 8.11 -25.07 -6.40
CA LEU A 196 6.73 -24.61 -6.28
C LEU A 196 5.93 -24.85 -7.57
N GLY A 197 6.48 -24.45 -8.71
CA GLY A 197 5.80 -24.64 -9.99
C GLY A 197 5.66 -26.12 -10.39
N ASN A 198 6.67 -26.95 -10.11
CA ASN A 198 6.58 -28.40 -10.31
C ASN A 198 5.48 -29.04 -9.45
N PHE A 199 5.38 -28.60 -8.17
CA PHE A 199 4.34 -29.04 -7.26
C PHE A 199 2.95 -28.62 -7.76
N LEU A 200 2.78 -27.37 -8.14
CA LEU A 200 1.51 -26.85 -8.66
C LEU A 200 1.07 -27.58 -9.93
N LYS A 201 2.00 -27.83 -10.88
CA LYS A 201 1.70 -28.60 -12.10
C LYS A 201 1.28 -30.04 -11.82
N LYS A 202 1.89 -30.65 -10.78
CA LYS A 202 1.55 -32.01 -10.39
C LYS A 202 0.16 -32.10 -9.74
N GLU A 203 -0.15 -31.19 -8.81
CA GLU A 203 -1.40 -31.22 -8.04
C GLU A 203 -2.58 -30.61 -8.83
N MET A 204 -2.31 -29.66 -9.72
CA MET A 204 -3.29 -28.95 -10.55
C MET A 204 -2.79 -28.88 -12.00
N PRO A 205 -2.88 -29.98 -12.77
CA PRO A 205 -2.33 -30.05 -14.13
C PRO A 205 -2.92 -29.06 -15.13
N GLU A 206 -4.11 -28.51 -14.83
CA GLU A 206 -4.79 -27.50 -15.64
C GLU A 206 -4.21 -26.09 -15.47
N LEU A 207 -3.37 -25.86 -14.45
CA LEU A 207 -2.75 -24.56 -14.26
C LEU A 207 -1.65 -24.32 -15.28
N ASN A 208 -1.71 -23.17 -15.91
CA ASN A 208 -0.63 -22.60 -16.67
C ASN A 208 0.33 -21.89 -15.72
N ILE A 209 1.54 -22.44 -15.53
CA ILE A 209 2.58 -21.83 -14.69
C ILE A 209 3.58 -21.13 -15.60
N ILE A 210 3.76 -19.83 -15.36
CA ILE A 210 4.68 -18.97 -16.08
C ILE A 210 5.67 -18.38 -15.10
N TYR A 211 6.96 -18.50 -15.42
CA TYR A 211 8.02 -17.88 -14.62
C TYR A 211 8.45 -16.56 -15.26
N THR A 212 8.80 -15.56 -14.44
CA THR A 212 9.42 -14.33 -14.94
C THR A 212 10.85 -14.61 -15.43
N ARG A 213 11.54 -15.56 -14.82
CA ARG A 213 12.80 -16.13 -15.28
C ARG A 213 12.90 -17.62 -14.93
N GLU A 214 13.55 -18.39 -15.78
CA GLU A 214 13.76 -19.84 -15.58
C GLU A 214 15.23 -20.19 -15.35
N ASP A 215 16.13 -19.22 -15.47
CA ASP A 215 17.56 -19.36 -15.30
C ASP A 215 18.16 -18.16 -14.53
N ASP A 216 19.49 -18.04 -14.52
CA ASP A 216 20.21 -16.93 -13.89
C ASP A 216 20.24 -15.67 -14.78
N THR A 217 19.09 -15.26 -15.30
CA THR A 217 18.91 -14.04 -16.10
C THR A 217 18.41 -12.91 -15.23
N PHE A 218 18.93 -11.69 -15.44
CA PHE A 218 18.39 -10.47 -14.81
C PHE A 218 17.17 -9.97 -15.57
N LEU A 219 16.08 -9.71 -14.85
CA LEU A 219 14.90 -9.06 -15.39
C LEU A 219 14.52 -7.88 -14.49
N GLY A 220 14.38 -6.68 -15.07
CA GLY A 220 14.00 -5.47 -14.35
C GLY A 220 12.59 -5.58 -13.72
N LEU A 221 12.38 -4.87 -12.61
CA LEU A 221 11.17 -5.02 -11.79
C LEU A 221 9.89 -4.76 -12.58
N LYS A 222 9.87 -3.70 -13.40
CA LYS A 222 8.73 -3.40 -14.28
C LYS A 222 8.49 -4.51 -15.30
N ASN A 223 9.53 -5.06 -15.89
CA ASN A 223 9.40 -6.09 -16.92
C ASN A 223 8.77 -7.38 -16.37
N ARG A 224 8.92 -7.65 -15.07
CA ARG A 224 8.30 -8.81 -14.38
C ARG A 224 6.77 -8.65 -14.36
N THR A 225 6.27 -7.48 -13.97
CA THR A 225 4.82 -7.20 -13.97
C THR A 225 4.25 -7.04 -15.38
N ASP A 226 5.00 -6.47 -16.32
CA ASP A 226 4.61 -6.40 -17.73
C ASP A 226 4.46 -7.80 -18.34
N LEU A 227 5.38 -8.72 -18.02
CA LEU A 227 5.28 -10.13 -18.42
C LEU A 227 4.03 -10.79 -17.83
N ALA A 228 3.77 -10.55 -16.54
CA ALA A 228 2.60 -11.08 -15.86
C ALA A 228 1.29 -10.61 -16.51
N ASN A 229 1.19 -9.31 -16.78
CA ASN A 229 0.01 -8.70 -17.41
C ASN A 229 -0.19 -9.19 -18.85
N LYS A 230 0.90 -9.26 -19.64
CA LYS A 230 0.86 -9.76 -21.03
C LYS A 230 0.34 -11.20 -21.11
N ASN A 231 0.65 -12.02 -20.11
CA ASN A 231 0.20 -13.40 -20.04
C ASN A 231 -1.12 -13.57 -19.30
N GLN A 232 -1.83 -12.49 -19.01
CA GLN A 232 -3.13 -12.50 -18.32
C GLN A 232 -3.09 -13.34 -17.02
N GLY A 233 -2.04 -13.12 -16.20
CA GLY A 233 -1.87 -13.81 -14.93
C GLY A 233 -3.06 -13.59 -13.99
N HIS A 234 -3.46 -14.64 -13.30
CA HIS A 234 -4.53 -14.58 -12.28
C HIS A 234 -3.97 -14.43 -10.86
N MET A 235 -2.70 -14.77 -10.67
CA MET A 235 -1.92 -14.55 -9.43
C MET A 235 -0.47 -14.23 -9.78
N PHE A 236 0.14 -13.36 -8.98
CA PHE A 236 1.57 -13.03 -9.06
C PHE A 236 2.24 -13.34 -7.72
N LEU A 237 3.15 -14.31 -7.72
CA LEU A 237 3.89 -14.79 -6.55
C LEU A 237 5.37 -14.46 -6.70
N SER A 238 5.82 -13.36 -6.08
CA SER A 238 7.25 -13.01 -6.05
C SER A 238 7.92 -13.72 -4.89
N VAL A 239 8.96 -14.51 -5.17
CA VAL A 239 9.64 -15.37 -4.21
C VAL A 239 11.01 -14.80 -3.90
N HIS A 240 11.26 -14.54 -2.62
CA HIS A 240 12.45 -13.95 -2.04
C HIS A 240 12.94 -14.75 -0.82
N ALA A 241 14.13 -14.44 -0.35
CA ALA A 241 14.72 -15.03 0.84
C ALA A 241 15.49 -13.97 1.63
N ASN A 242 14.90 -13.55 2.72
CA ASN A 242 15.30 -12.42 3.55
C ASN A 242 16.74 -12.50 4.08
N ALA A 243 17.27 -11.39 4.48
CA ALA A 243 18.54 -11.28 5.19
C ALA A 243 18.41 -10.34 6.39
N SER A 244 19.24 -10.54 7.41
CA SER A 244 19.28 -9.70 8.59
C SER A 244 20.69 -9.61 9.14
N THR A 245 21.05 -8.47 9.73
CA THR A 245 22.28 -8.32 10.53
C THR A 245 22.24 -9.21 11.76
N ALA A 246 21.06 -9.46 12.33
CA ALA A 246 20.85 -10.39 13.42
C ALA A 246 20.90 -11.84 12.91
N LYS A 247 22.00 -12.54 13.16
CA LYS A 247 22.23 -13.93 12.71
C LYS A 247 21.22 -14.95 13.24
N THR A 248 20.44 -14.57 14.24
CA THR A 248 19.35 -15.38 14.81
C THR A 248 17.99 -15.13 14.16
N ALA A 249 17.90 -14.14 13.26
CA ALA A 249 16.68 -13.86 12.52
C ALA A 249 16.30 -15.09 11.68
N ARG A 250 15.03 -15.49 11.77
CA ARG A 250 14.49 -16.66 11.06
C ARG A 250 12.98 -16.53 10.92
N GLY A 251 12.41 -17.27 10.02
CA GLY A 251 10.96 -17.41 9.87
C GLY A 251 10.51 -17.10 8.45
N PHE A 252 9.22 -17.21 8.27
CA PHE A 252 8.50 -17.00 7.02
C PHE A 252 7.62 -15.76 7.15
N GLU A 253 7.63 -14.89 6.16
CA GLU A 253 6.78 -13.70 6.13
C GLU A 253 6.28 -13.43 4.72
N ILE A 254 5.14 -12.77 4.61
CA ILE A 254 4.52 -12.42 3.34
C ILE A 254 4.20 -10.94 3.35
N PHE A 255 4.37 -10.33 2.20
CA PHE A 255 4.08 -8.92 2.00
C PHE A 255 3.03 -8.73 0.91
N VAL A 256 2.10 -7.81 1.15
CA VAL A 256 1.21 -7.24 0.15
C VAL A 256 1.64 -5.82 -0.17
N LEU A 257 1.35 -5.36 -1.39
CA LEU A 257 1.69 -4.01 -1.81
C LEU A 257 0.84 -3.00 -1.08
N GLN A 258 1.48 -2.11 -0.34
CA GLN A 258 0.89 -0.89 0.19
C GLN A 258 1.98 0.17 0.40
N PRO A 259 1.77 1.41 -0.01
CA PRO A 259 2.81 2.45 0.05
C PRO A 259 3.25 2.82 1.46
N ASN A 260 2.44 2.48 2.47
CA ASN A 260 2.67 2.88 3.85
C ASN A 260 2.88 1.65 4.75
N SER A 261 4.10 1.41 5.15
CA SER A 261 4.51 0.19 5.85
C SER A 261 4.99 0.42 7.29
N VAL A 262 5.01 -0.64 8.09
CA VAL A 262 5.60 -0.70 9.43
C VAL A 262 7.12 -0.72 9.32
N ASP A 263 7.85 -0.12 10.26
CA ASP A 263 9.32 0.07 10.20
C ASP A 263 10.10 -1.19 9.75
N ASP A 264 9.80 -2.37 10.31
CA ASP A 264 10.45 -3.63 9.93
C ASP A 264 10.20 -4.04 8.47
N ALA A 265 9.09 -3.60 7.86
CA ALA A 265 8.73 -3.91 6.48
C ALA A 265 9.39 -2.93 5.50
N ILE A 266 9.66 -1.70 5.94
CA ILE A 266 10.38 -0.68 5.16
C ILE A 266 11.79 -1.17 4.82
N ASP A 267 12.53 -1.68 5.81
CA ASP A 267 13.89 -2.16 5.61
C ASP A 267 13.97 -3.28 4.57
N VAL A 268 12.97 -4.17 4.53
CA VAL A 268 12.87 -5.22 3.52
C VAL A 268 12.58 -4.59 2.15
N ALA A 269 11.58 -3.71 2.05
CA ALA A 269 11.23 -3.06 0.78
C ALA A 269 12.38 -2.22 0.21
N VAL A 270 13.10 -1.46 1.04
CA VAL A 270 14.28 -0.70 0.62
C VAL A 270 15.35 -1.61 0.02
N ARG A 271 15.59 -2.77 0.63
CA ARG A 271 16.57 -3.72 0.14
C ARG A 271 16.15 -4.35 -1.19
N GLU A 272 14.89 -4.79 -1.31
CA GLU A 272 14.39 -5.41 -2.53
C GLU A 272 14.27 -4.39 -3.67
N ASN A 273 13.83 -3.17 -3.38
CA ASN A 273 13.78 -2.09 -4.35
C ASN A 273 15.18 -1.62 -4.81
N ALA A 274 16.25 -1.90 -4.06
CA ALA A 274 17.62 -1.58 -4.47
C ALA A 274 18.05 -2.27 -5.77
N SER A 275 17.35 -3.31 -6.22
CA SER A 275 17.52 -3.94 -7.53
C SER A 275 17.44 -2.95 -8.71
N ILE A 276 16.80 -1.81 -8.53
CA ILE A 276 16.72 -0.71 -9.52
C ILE A 276 18.11 -0.27 -10.01
N ILE A 277 19.12 -0.27 -9.15
CA ILE A 277 20.48 0.15 -9.53
C ILE A 277 21.08 -0.71 -10.66
N PHE A 278 20.54 -1.89 -10.89
CA PHE A 278 20.94 -2.80 -11.95
C PHE A 278 20.16 -2.58 -13.24
N GLU A 279 19.16 -1.67 -13.27
CA GLU A 279 18.36 -1.40 -14.46
C GLU A 279 19.00 -0.32 -15.34
N ASP A 280 18.71 -0.36 -16.64
CA ASP A 280 19.25 0.57 -17.61
C ASP A 280 18.61 1.97 -17.49
N ASN A 281 17.40 2.06 -16.92
CA ASN A 281 16.66 3.31 -16.74
C ASN A 281 15.98 3.36 -15.35
N PRO A 282 16.74 3.56 -14.27
CA PRO A 282 16.20 3.58 -12.90
C PRO A 282 15.25 4.77 -12.63
N GLU A 283 15.38 5.87 -13.37
CA GLU A 283 14.55 7.09 -13.20
C GLU A 283 13.07 6.85 -13.51
N GLN A 284 12.73 5.80 -14.24
CA GLN A 284 11.35 5.43 -14.54
C GLN A 284 10.51 5.16 -13.28
N TYR A 285 11.14 4.77 -12.17
CA TYR A 285 10.43 4.46 -10.92
C TYR A 285 10.03 5.70 -10.14
N GLU A 286 10.74 6.82 -10.29
CA GLU A 286 10.36 8.10 -9.70
C GLU A 286 9.08 8.67 -10.32
N GLN A 287 8.90 8.48 -11.64
CA GLN A 287 7.74 8.97 -12.40
C GLN A 287 6.50 8.07 -12.23
N ASN A 288 6.67 6.79 -11.93
CA ASN A 288 5.58 5.82 -11.87
C ASN A 288 4.85 5.75 -10.52
N GLN A 289 5.28 6.46 -9.49
CA GLN A 289 4.59 6.50 -8.19
C GLN A 289 3.12 6.96 -8.30
N MET A 290 2.82 7.79 -9.29
CA MET A 290 1.47 8.30 -9.53
C MET A 290 0.51 7.24 -10.11
N PHE A 291 1.00 6.30 -10.93
CA PHE A 291 0.20 5.20 -11.49
C PHE A 291 0.08 4.00 -10.53
N ALA A 292 1.01 3.86 -9.61
CA ALA A 292 1.01 2.82 -8.57
C ALA A 292 -0.28 2.87 -7.74
N SER A 293 -0.73 4.07 -7.36
CA SER A 293 -1.87 4.26 -6.45
C SER A 293 -3.23 3.75 -6.98
N ILE A 294 -3.41 3.67 -8.29
CA ILE A 294 -4.67 3.22 -8.91
C ILE A 294 -4.69 1.69 -9.01
N SER A 295 -3.58 1.07 -9.43
CA SER A 295 -3.49 -0.40 -9.55
C SER A 295 -3.33 -1.10 -8.19
N GLU A 296 -2.84 -0.40 -7.17
CA GLU A 296 -2.69 -0.90 -5.81
C GLU A 296 -4.01 -1.25 -5.16
N LYS A 297 -5.02 -0.40 -5.34
CA LYS A 297 -6.36 -0.61 -4.74
C LYS A 297 -7.16 -1.70 -5.43
N ALA A 298 -6.91 -1.95 -6.71
CA ALA A 298 -7.74 -2.83 -7.53
C ALA A 298 -7.76 -4.28 -7.05
N TYR A 299 -6.66 -4.79 -6.46
CA TYR A 299 -6.52 -6.18 -6.04
C TYR A 299 -6.00 -6.34 -4.61
N LEU A 300 -6.09 -5.30 -3.78
CA LEU A 300 -5.54 -5.34 -2.42
C LEU A 300 -6.24 -6.39 -1.55
N GLN A 301 -7.57 -6.43 -1.58
CA GLN A 301 -8.35 -7.40 -0.78
C GLN A 301 -8.05 -8.84 -1.17
N GLU A 302 -7.97 -9.11 -2.48
CA GLU A 302 -7.63 -10.43 -3.00
C GLU A 302 -6.20 -10.81 -2.67
N SER A 303 -5.27 -9.85 -2.72
CA SER A 303 -3.87 -10.04 -2.31
C SER A 303 -3.74 -10.34 -0.83
N GLU A 304 -4.50 -9.66 0.02
CA GLU A 304 -4.55 -9.92 1.46
C GLU A 304 -5.12 -11.32 1.76
N LYS A 305 -6.22 -11.69 1.10
CA LYS A 305 -6.79 -13.05 1.22
C LYS A 305 -5.78 -14.11 0.79
N LEU A 306 -5.09 -13.91 -0.33
CA LEU A 306 -4.04 -14.78 -0.83
C LEU A 306 -2.90 -14.91 0.18
N ALA A 307 -2.40 -13.79 0.70
CA ALA A 307 -1.33 -13.77 1.70
C ALA A 307 -1.72 -14.51 2.98
N VAL A 308 -2.93 -14.29 3.49
CA VAL A 308 -3.45 -14.97 4.69
C VAL A 308 -3.59 -16.47 4.44
N SER A 309 -4.07 -16.88 3.26
CA SER A 309 -4.22 -18.29 2.89
C SER A 309 -2.87 -19.00 2.84
N ILE A 310 -1.87 -18.40 2.18
CA ILE A 310 -0.50 -18.95 2.13
C ILE A 310 0.11 -19.01 3.54
N ASN A 311 -0.01 -17.93 4.33
CA ASN A 311 0.52 -17.89 5.70
C ASN A 311 -0.08 -18.98 6.58
N THR A 312 -1.38 -19.26 6.42
CA THR A 312 -2.09 -20.29 7.17
C THR A 312 -1.64 -21.68 6.75
N ALA A 313 -1.55 -21.94 5.44
CA ALA A 313 -1.10 -23.22 4.90
C ALA A 313 0.35 -23.52 5.34
N VAL A 314 1.27 -22.57 5.21
CA VAL A 314 2.66 -22.75 5.67
C VAL A 314 2.73 -23.04 7.18
N LYS A 315 1.92 -22.37 7.99
CA LYS A 315 1.86 -22.65 9.43
C LYS A 315 1.38 -24.06 9.74
N GLN A 316 0.43 -24.60 8.96
CA GLN A 316 -0.10 -25.94 9.13
C GLN A 316 0.92 -27.01 8.71
N GLU A 317 1.53 -26.83 7.53
CA GLU A 317 2.47 -27.81 6.97
C GLU A 317 3.86 -27.75 7.63
N LEU A 318 4.29 -26.58 8.07
CA LEU A 318 5.57 -26.35 8.70
C LEU A 318 5.43 -25.79 10.14
N PRO A 319 4.87 -26.56 11.09
CA PRO A 319 4.48 -26.05 12.42
C PRO A 319 5.69 -25.58 13.26
N ARG A 320 6.90 -25.98 12.94
CA ARG A 320 8.14 -25.54 13.61
C ARG A 320 8.69 -24.22 13.03
N THR A 321 8.19 -23.78 11.88
CA THR A 321 8.62 -22.52 11.26
C THR A 321 8.05 -21.33 12.03
N ARG A 322 8.91 -20.37 12.34
CA ARG A 322 8.47 -19.11 12.94
C ARG A 322 7.70 -18.32 11.90
N MET A 323 6.40 -18.18 12.08
CA MET A 323 5.59 -17.29 11.26
C MET A 323 5.77 -15.85 11.75
N ARG A 324 6.09 -14.94 10.82
CA ARG A 324 6.24 -13.50 11.07
C ARG A 324 5.02 -12.71 10.57
N GLY A 325 4.06 -13.42 9.98
CA GLY A 325 2.75 -12.92 9.58
C GLY A 325 2.73 -12.29 8.19
N VAL A 326 1.60 -11.65 7.91
CA VAL A 326 1.37 -10.85 6.70
C VAL A 326 1.66 -9.40 7.04
N LYS A 327 2.45 -8.75 6.19
CA LYS A 327 2.88 -7.35 6.34
C LYS A 327 2.56 -6.56 5.07
N GLN A 328 2.76 -5.26 5.13
CA GLN A 328 2.51 -4.34 4.02
C GLN A 328 3.75 -3.50 3.78
N ALA A 329 4.16 -3.34 2.51
CA ALA A 329 5.25 -2.46 2.13
C ALA A 329 5.22 -2.08 0.64
N GLY A 330 5.95 -1.02 0.28
CA GLY A 330 6.05 -0.47 -1.07
C GLY A 330 7.06 -1.19 -1.94
N PHE A 331 6.77 -2.42 -2.37
CA PHE A 331 7.64 -3.19 -3.27
C PHE A 331 7.39 -2.82 -4.72
N TYR A 332 8.39 -2.31 -5.42
CA TYR A 332 8.27 -1.95 -6.83
C TYR A 332 7.97 -3.14 -7.74
N VAL A 333 8.44 -4.33 -7.40
CA VAL A 333 8.13 -5.56 -8.15
C VAL A 333 6.65 -5.93 -8.14
N LEU A 334 5.87 -5.41 -7.19
CA LEU A 334 4.42 -5.62 -7.15
C LEU A 334 3.64 -4.50 -7.84
N VAL A 335 4.28 -3.35 -8.12
CA VAL A 335 3.64 -2.20 -8.76
C VAL A 335 3.31 -2.54 -10.20
N GLY A 336 2.08 -2.26 -10.63
CA GLY A 336 1.63 -2.45 -12.01
C GLY A 336 1.13 -3.85 -12.37
N ALA A 337 1.26 -4.85 -11.50
CA ALA A 337 0.63 -6.15 -11.72
C ALA A 337 -0.90 -6.03 -11.59
N ALA A 338 -1.64 -6.42 -12.63
CA ALA A 338 -3.09 -6.31 -12.73
C ALA A 338 -3.80 -7.60 -12.27
N MET A 339 -3.33 -8.18 -11.16
CA MET A 339 -3.88 -9.37 -10.52
C MET A 339 -3.54 -9.36 -9.01
N PRO A 340 -4.16 -10.25 -8.19
CA PRO A 340 -3.72 -10.52 -6.83
C PRO A 340 -2.24 -10.87 -6.78
N LYS A 341 -1.50 -10.23 -5.87
CA LYS A 341 -0.04 -10.24 -5.84
C LYS A 341 0.52 -10.23 -4.44
N VAL A 342 1.56 -11.02 -4.22
CA VAL A 342 2.27 -11.09 -2.94
C VAL A 342 3.77 -11.24 -3.16
N LEU A 343 4.56 -10.75 -2.20
CA LEU A 343 5.99 -11.07 -2.09
C LEU A 343 6.17 -12.00 -0.88
N ILE A 344 6.87 -13.08 -1.10
CA ILE A 344 7.07 -14.16 -0.13
C ILE A 344 8.55 -14.17 0.27
N GLU A 345 8.82 -13.98 1.55
CA GLU A 345 10.12 -14.20 2.16
C GLU A 345 10.17 -15.60 2.77
N ALA A 346 10.71 -16.54 2.03
CA ALA A 346 10.66 -17.97 2.37
C ALA A 346 11.52 -18.34 3.59
N GLY A 347 12.46 -17.46 3.98
CA GLY A 347 13.35 -17.68 5.12
C GLY A 347 14.42 -16.61 5.20
N PHE A 348 15.45 -16.82 6.04
CA PHE A 348 16.56 -15.88 6.21
C PHE A 348 17.89 -16.53 5.83
N LEU A 349 18.47 -16.08 4.73
CA LEU A 349 19.75 -16.62 4.20
C LEU A 349 20.93 -16.37 5.13
N THR A 350 20.85 -15.37 5.99
CA THR A 350 21.89 -15.04 6.97
C THR A 350 21.88 -15.93 8.21
N ASN A 351 20.83 -16.74 8.39
CA ASN A 351 20.72 -17.72 9.47
C ASN A 351 21.38 -19.04 9.07
N LYS A 352 22.13 -19.63 10.01
CA LYS A 352 22.85 -20.88 9.80
C LYS A 352 21.95 -22.13 9.96
N SER A 353 20.83 -22.02 10.69
CA SER A 353 19.96 -23.16 11.07
C SER A 353 18.83 -23.36 10.08
#